data_df383703fb610b863f5476bb2fa03131
#
_entry.id   df383703fb610b863f5476bb2fa03131
#
_cell.length_a   1.000
_cell.length_b   1.000
_cell.length_c   1.000
_cell.angle_alpha   90.00
_cell.angle_beta   90.00
_cell.angle_gamma   90.00
#
_symmetry.space_group_name_H-M   'P 1'
#
loop_
_entity.id
_entity.type
_entity.pdbx_description
1 polymer ?
#
loop_
_entity_poly.entity_id
_entity_poly.type
_entity_poly.pdbx_seq_one_letter_code
_entity_poly.pdbx_strand_id
1 'polypeptide(L)'
;MLGESQGKQAVWRRRRWRTWIGLNVTLAVLLAVALVGLVNAWSARRYVRHDISRNMLYELSEQTVRVLAALNERVDVWVFLSRGSPLFHDIENLLREYQAQSPWIRVEYIDPDRNLARTEELAQRFNLTEPNQLVFHSGDRYRVVAADEVMDYATDGAREGL
;
A
#
# COMPACT_ATOMS: atom_id res chain seq x y z
N MET A 1 -69.54 -40.65 -23.42
CA MET A 1 -68.24 -40.31 -24.01
C MET A 1 -67.78 -38.86 -23.64
N LEU A 2 -67.72 -38.50 -22.38
CA LEU A 2 -67.31 -37.12 -21.99
C LEU A 2 -66.30 -37.08 -20.80
N GLY A 3 -65.68 -38.22 -20.47
CA GLY A 3 -64.79 -38.27 -19.28
C GLY A 3 -63.25 -38.21 -19.54
N GLU A 4 -62.80 -38.31 -20.80
CA GLU A 4 -61.38 -38.56 -21.12
C GLU A 4 -60.57 -37.32 -21.44
N SER A 5 -61.23 -36.19 -21.70
CA SER A 5 -60.52 -34.94 -22.06
C SER A 5 -60.00 -34.13 -20.89
N GLN A 6 -60.60 -34.31 -19.71
CA GLN A 6 -60.19 -33.50 -18.52
C GLN A 6 -58.93 -34.04 -17.87
N GLY A 7 -58.62 -35.32 -17.93
CA GLY A 7 -57.40 -35.87 -17.32
C GLY A 7 -56.11 -35.48 -18.01
N LYS A 8 -56.12 -35.25 -19.30
CA LYS A 8 -54.93 -34.91 -20.08
C LYS A 8 -54.49 -33.45 -19.87
N GLN A 9 -55.42 -32.55 -19.64
CA GLN A 9 -55.11 -31.13 -19.39
C GLN A 9 -54.47 -30.89 -18.00
N ALA A 10 -54.82 -31.65 -16.98
CA ALA A 10 -54.26 -31.52 -15.65
C ALA A 10 -52.80 -31.98 -15.55
N VAL A 11 -52.42 -33.01 -16.34
CA VAL A 11 -51.05 -33.54 -16.38
C VAL A 11 -50.11 -32.57 -17.08
N TRP A 12 -50.56 -31.90 -18.16
CA TRP A 12 -49.77 -30.91 -18.90
C TRP A 12 -49.50 -29.62 -18.09
N ARG A 13 -50.43 -29.16 -17.26
CA ARG A 13 -50.26 -28.00 -16.38
C ARG A 13 -49.22 -28.25 -15.28
N ARG A 14 -49.22 -29.45 -14.67
CA ARG A 14 -48.27 -29.83 -13.61
C ARG A 14 -46.84 -29.98 -14.15
N ARG A 15 -46.68 -30.45 -15.38
CA ARG A 15 -45.36 -30.65 -16.01
C ARG A 15 -44.73 -29.29 -16.36
N ARG A 16 -45.48 -28.34 -16.88
CA ARG A 16 -45.03 -26.97 -17.20
C ARG A 16 -44.65 -26.18 -15.94
N TRP A 17 -45.33 -26.37 -14.85
CA TRP A 17 -45.02 -25.65 -13.59
C TRP A 17 -43.73 -26.16 -12.94
N ARG A 18 -43.47 -27.46 -12.99
CA ARG A 18 -42.19 -28.04 -12.50
C ARG A 18 -41.00 -27.63 -13.34
N THR A 19 -41.15 -27.49 -14.65
CA THR A 19 -40.06 -26.97 -15.51
C THR A 19 -39.81 -25.49 -15.30
N TRP A 20 -40.83 -24.69 -15.04
CA TRP A 20 -40.70 -23.26 -14.70
C TRP A 20 -39.99 -23.05 -13.35
N ILE A 21 -40.32 -23.86 -12.35
CA ILE A 21 -39.65 -23.81 -11.05
C ILE A 21 -38.18 -24.24 -11.20
N GLY A 22 -37.90 -25.30 -11.94
CA GLY A 22 -36.53 -25.75 -12.21
C GLY A 22 -35.70 -24.68 -12.93
N LEU A 23 -36.27 -24.06 -13.98
CA LEU A 23 -35.60 -22.97 -14.71
C LEU A 23 -35.31 -21.75 -13.81
N ASN A 24 -36.27 -21.36 -12.98
CA ASN A 24 -36.10 -20.24 -12.07
C ASN A 24 -35.02 -20.52 -11.01
N VAL A 25 -34.99 -21.71 -10.44
CA VAL A 25 -33.94 -22.12 -9.49
C VAL A 25 -32.57 -22.16 -10.16
N THR A 26 -32.47 -22.72 -11.36
CA THR A 26 -31.23 -22.78 -12.12
C THR A 26 -30.71 -21.36 -12.41
N LEU A 27 -31.60 -20.46 -12.85
CA LEU A 27 -31.27 -19.08 -13.11
C LEU A 27 -30.80 -18.35 -11.84
N ALA A 28 -31.49 -18.56 -10.71
CA ALA A 28 -31.13 -17.99 -9.43
C ALA A 28 -29.73 -18.45 -8.96
N VAL A 29 -29.44 -19.75 -9.14
CA VAL A 29 -28.08 -20.29 -8.80
C VAL A 29 -27.01 -19.69 -9.70
N LEU A 30 -27.27 -19.59 -11.01
CA LEU A 30 -26.31 -18.97 -11.94
C LEU A 30 -26.06 -17.49 -11.61
N LEU A 31 -27.09 -16.75 -11.26
CA LEU A 31 -26.96 -15.35 -10.84
C LEU A 31 -26.19 -15.23 -9.52
N ALA A 32 -26.43 -16.12 -8.55
CA ALA A 32 -25.68 -16.13 -7.30
C ALA A 32 -24.19 -16.40 -7.52
N VAL A 33 -23.86 -17.39 -8.36
CA VAL A 33 -22.45 -17.71 -8.71
C VAL A 33 -21.80 -16.54 -9.45
N ALA A 34 -22.52 -15.93 -10.40
CA ALA A 34 -22.03 -14.75 -11.12
C ALA A 34 -21.78 -13.57 -10.17
N LEU A 35 -22.69 -13.33 -9.22
CA LEU A 35 -22.54 -12.27 -8.21
C LEU A 35 -21.33 -12.50 -7.33
N VAL A 36 -21.15 -13.71 -6.81
CA VAL A 36 -19.98 -14.09 -6.01
C VAL A 36 -18.68 -13.90 -6.81
N GLY A 37 -18.67 -14.34 -8.08
CA GLY A 37 -17.52 -14.14 -8.98
C GLY A 37 -17.22 -12.66 -9.20
N LEU A 38 -18.24 -11.84 -9.38
CA LEU A 38 -18.14 -10.40 -9.62
C LEU A 38 -17.63 -9.65 -8.38
N VAL A 39 -18.13 -10.01 -7.20
CA VAL A 39 -17.66 -9.46 -5.91
C VAL A 39 -16.21 -9.85 -5.66
N ASN A 40 -15.86 -11.12 -5.91
CA ASN A 40 -14.48 -11.59 -5.76
C ASN A 40 -13.51 -10.92 -6.75
N ALA A 41 -13.93 -10.78 -8.02
CA ALA A 41 -13.12 -10.06 -9.03
C ALA A 41 -12.98 -8.57 -8.71
N TRP A 42 -14.02 -7.93 -8.18
CA TRP A 42 -13.98 -6.54 -7.73
C TRP A 42 -13.07 -6.39 -6.50
N SER A 43 -13.21 -7.28 -5.52
CA SER A 43 -12.34 -7.32 -4.34
C SER A 43 -10.87 -7.49 -4.73
N ALA A 44 -10.57 -8.39 -5.67
CA ALA A 44 -9.21 -8.60 -6.17
C ALA A 44 -8.64 -7.39 -6.92
N ARG A 45 -9.48 -6.65 -7.65
CA ARG A 45 -9.06 -5.41 -8.35
C ARG A 45 -8.94 -4.21 -7.42
N ARG A 46 -9.70 -4.18 -6.33
CA ARG A 46 -9.65 -3.15 -5.28
C ARG A 46 -8.92 -3.64 -4.03
N TYR A 47 -7.95 -4.53 -4.20
CA TYR A 47 -7.07 -4.87 -3.10
C TYR A 47 -6.16 -3.65 -2.81
N VAL A 48 -6.79 -2.59 -2.37
CA VAL A 48 -6.13 -1.50 -1.66
C VAL A 48 -5.81 -2.08 -0.30
N ARG A 49 -4.58 -2.47 -0.12
CA ARG A 49 -4.02 -2.85 1.16
C ARG A 49 -4.09 -1.63 2.06
N HIS A 50 -5.22 -1.42 2.71
CA HIS A 50 -5.28 -0.56 3.89
C HIS A 50 -4.60 -1.35 5.01
N ASP A 51 -3.30 -1.25 5.07
CA ASP A 51 -2.52 -1.64 6.25
C ASP A 51 -2.85 -0.63 7.37
N ILE A 52 -4.00 -0.84 8.02
CA ILE A 52 -4.45 -0.04 9.17
C ILE A 52 -3.43 -0.17 10.32
N SER A 53 -2.68 -1.27 10.35
CA SER A 53 -1.63 -1.51 11.36
C SER A 53 -0.34 -0.72 11.09
N ARG A 54 -0.10 -0.21 9.88
CA ARG A 54 1.13 0.53 9.55
C ARG A 54 1.05 2.01 9.89
N ASN A 55 -0.13 2.62 9.96
CA ASN A 55 -0.25 4.03 10.33
C ASN A 55 0.12 4.33 11.78
N MET A 56 0.11 3.33 12.67
CA MET A 56 0.58 3.50 14.05
C MET A 56 2.11 3.35 14.22
N LEU A 57 2.80 2.77 13.23
CA LEU A 57 4.25 2.53 13.32
C LEU A 57 5.10 3.76 13.00
N TYR A 58 4.48 4.84 12.49
CA TYR A 58 5.18 6.06 12.10
C TYR A 58 4.71 7.30 12.89
N GLU A 59 4.04 7.12 14.03
CA GLU A 59 3.88 8.22 14.97
C GLU A 59 5.27 8.62 15.48
N LEU A 60 5.69 9.80 15.06
CA LEU A 60 6.98 10.35 15.46
C LEU A 60 6.98 10.59 16.97
N SER A 61 8.06 10.20 17.63
CA SER A 61 8.22 10.54 19.05
C SER A 61 8.13 12.04 19.27
N GLU A 62 7.63 12.45 20.44
CA GLU A 62 7.58 13.89 20.78
C GLU A 62 8.95 14.57 20.67
N GLN A 63 10.02 13.85 20.92
CA GLN A 63 11.38 14.34 20.78
C GLN A 63 11.69 14.63 19.31
N THR A 64 11.35 13.70 18.40
CA THR A 64 11.54 13.89 16.95
C THR A 64 10.73 15.07 16.45
N VAL A 65 9.46 15.19 16.85
CA VAL A 65 8.61 16.32 16.47
C VAL A 65 9.22 17.66 16.94
N ARG A 66 9.72 17.72 18.17
CA ARG A 66 10.38 18.95 18.69
C ARG A 66 11.64 19.30 17.92
N VAL A 67 12.46 18.31 17.55
CA VAL A 67 13.67 18.52 16.75
C VAL A 67 13.31 19.02 15.35
N LEU A 68 12.33 18.40 14.69
CA LEU A 68 11.88 18.80 13.36
C LEU A 68 11.26 20.20 13.34
N ALA A 69 10.49 20.56 14.37
CA ALA A 69 9.89 21.89 14.52
C ALA A 69 10.94 22.97 14.82
N ALA A 70 12.06 22.60 15.44
CA ALA A 70 13.16 23.52 15.76
C ALA A 70 14.14 23.74 14.58
N LEU A 71 13.95 23.02 13.46
CA LEU A 71 14.79 23.22 12.26
C LEU A 71 14.59 24.64 11.73
N ASN A 72 15.69 25.34 11.52
CA ASN A 72 15.76 26.70 10.96
C ASN A 72 16.61 26.75 9.69
N GLU A 73 17.21 25.65 9.30
CA GLU A 73 18.02 25.48 8.11
C GLU A 73 17.48 24.35 7.22
N ARG A 74 17.71 24.47 5.93
CA ARG A 74 17.30 23.47 4.96
C ARG A 74 18.08 22.17 5.14
N VAL A 75 17.35 21.06 5.16
CA VAL A 75 17.87 19.70 5.18
C VAL A 75 17.46 19.02 3.89
N ASP A 76 18.43 18.71 3.03
CA ASP A 76 18.23 17.90 1.83
C ASP A 76 18.50 16.43 2.17
N VAL A 77 17.53 15.57 1.84
CA VAL A 77 17.61 14.12 2.08
C VAL A 77 17.60 13.40 0.75
N TRP A 78 18.69 12.73 0.43
CA TRP A 78 18.77 11.85 -0.75
C TRP A 78 18.58 10.40 -0.32
N VAL A 79 17.59 9.74 -0.92
CA VAL A 79 17.25 8.35 -0.62
C VAL A 79 17.72 7.48 -1.78
N PHE A 80 18.78 6.72 -1.57
CA PHE A 80 19.32 5.76 -2.54
C PHE A 80 18.69 4.41 -2.30
N LEU A 81 17.50 4.20 -2.85
CA LEU A 81 16.72 2.99 -2.62
C LEU A 81 15.97 2.60 -3.88
N SER A 82 16.11 1.33 -4.28
CA SER A 82 15.32 0.79 -5.38
C SER A 82 13.84 0.73 -4.99
N ARG A 83 12.96 1.05 -5.92
CA ARG A 83 11.50 0.93 -5.72
C ARG A 83 11.03 -0.50 -5.43
N GLY A 84 11.84 -1.50 -5.80
CA GLY A 84 11.60 -2.91 -5.49
C GLY A 84 12.01 -3.31 -4.07
N SER A 85 12.71 -2.44 -3.34
CA SER A 85 13.12 -2.72 -1.97
C SER A 85 11.92 -2.83 -1.04
N PRO A 86 11.88 -3.81 -0.13
CA PRO A 86 10.83 -3.93 0.87
C PRO A 86 10.74 -2.72 1.81
N LEU A 87 11.85 -2.01 2.03
CA LEU A 87 11.93 -0.83 2.89
C LEU A 87 11.47 0.47 2.20
N PHE A 88 11.27 0.45 0.86
CA PHE A 88 10.98 1.69 0.12
C PHE A 88 9.74 2.42 0.64
N HIS A 89 8.64 1.70 0.81
CA HIS A 89 7.39 2.32 1.27
C HIS A 89 7.46 2.80 2.72
N ASP A 90 8.20 2.09 3.54
CA ASP A 90 8.35 2.43 4.96
C ASP A 90 9.17 3.71 5.11
N ILE A 91 10.29 3.82 4.41
CA ILE A 91 11.10 5.04 4.33
C ILE A 91 10.32 6.21 3.71
N GLU A 92 9.57 5.96 2.64
CA GLU A 92 8.74 6.98 2.00
C GLU A 92 7.70 7.54 2.98
N ASN A 93 7.03 6.69 3.74
CA ASN A 93 6.04 7.11 4.72
C ASN A 93 6.69 7.91 5.86
N LEU A 94 7.79 7.41 6.43
CA LEU A 94 8.51 8.10 7.49
C LEU A 94 8.99 9.51 7.06
N LEU A 95 9.60 9.61 5.89
CA LEU A 95 10.08 10.90 5.39
C LEU A 95 8.94 11.86 5.02
N ARG A 96 7.77 11.34 4.64
CA ARG A 96 6.57 12.15 4.44
C ARG A 96 6.08 12.76 5.76
N GLU A 97 6.11 11.98 6.85
CA GLU A 97 5.78 12.51 8.18
C GLU A 97 6.79 13.58 8.62
N TYR A 98 8.08 13.39 8.34
CA TYR A 98 9.09 14.43 8.60
C TYR A 98 8.82 15.73 7.83
N GLN A 99 8.45 15.63 6.55
CA GLN A 99 8.08 16.78 5.72
C GLN A 99 6.79 17.46 6.20
N ALA A 100 5.84 16.70 6.76
CA ALA A 100 4.64 17.26 7.36
C ALA A 100 4.91 18.08 8.62
N GLN A 101 5.95 17.72 9.40
CA GLN A 101 6.34 18.41 10.61
C GLN A 101 7.27 19.60 10.35
N SER A 102 8.03 19.59 9.26
CA SER A 102 8.99 20.68 8.97
C SER A 102 9.06 21.02 7.48
N PRO A 103 8.83 22.28 7.09
CA PRO A 103 8.97 22.73 5.70
C PRO A 103 10.42 22.81 5.23
N TRP A 104 11.36 22.66 6.15
CA TRP A 104 12.79 22.73 5.87
C TRP A 104 13.35 21.42 5.30
N ILE A 105 12.59 20.32 5.33
CA ILE A 105 13.01 19.03 4.83
C ILE A 105 12.62 18.85 3.35
N ARG A 106 13.60 18.60 2.52
CA ARG A 106 13.43 18.28 1.11
C ARG A 106 13.96 16.87 0.83
N VAL A 107 13.10 16.02 0.28
CA VAL A 107 13.44 14.62 -0.03
C VAL A 107 13.52 14.43 -1.54
N GLU A 108 14.59 13.78 -1.99
CA GLU A 108 14.81 13.35 -3.37
C GLU A 108 15.05 11.83 -3.38
N TYR A 109 14.20 11.08 -4.11
CA TYR A 109 14.35 9.63 -4.25
C TYR A 109 15.15 9.31 -5.52
N ILE A 110 16.23 8.59 -5.35
CA ILE A 110 17.14 8.20 -6.42
C ILE A 110 17.11 6.68 -6.51
N ASP A 111 16.54 6.19 -7.60
CA ASP A 111 16.49 4.76 -7.90
C ASP A 111 17.81 4.38 -8.60
N PRO A 112 18.70 3.60 -7.94
CA PRO A 112 19.97 3.21 -8.50
C PRO A 112 19.85 2.39 -9.79
N ASP A 113 18.76 1.65 -9.94
CA ASP A 113 18.50 0.80 -11.11
C ASP A 113 18.10 1.63 -12.35
N ARG A 114 17.58 2.84 -12.14
CA ARG A 114 17.05 3.70 -13.21
C ARG A 114 17.88 4.92 -13.49
N ASN A 115 18.57 5.45 -12.51
CA ASN A 115 19.33 6.70 -12.57
C ASN A 115 20.81 6.50 -12.23
N LEU A 116 21.47 5.59 -12.93
CA LEU A 116 22.85 5.21 -12.66
C LEU A 116 23.80 6.42 -12.62
N ALA A 117 23.74 7.30 -13.62
CA ALA A 117 24.64 8.48 -13.68
C ALA A 117 24.47 9.41 -12.47
N ARG A 118 23.22 9.65 -12.03
CA ARG A 118 22.96 10.48 -10.86
C ARG A 118 23.37 9.78 -9.57
N THR A 119 23.17 8.47 -9.51
CA THR A 119 23.62 7.64 -8.39
C THR A 119 25.14 7.69 -8.26
N GLU A 120 25.89 7.51 -9.36
CA GLU A 120 27.35 7.56 -9.36
C GLU A 120 27.89 8.94 -8.95
N GLU A 121 27.31 10.02 -9.49
CA GLU A 121 27.69 11.39 -9.14
C GLU A 121 27.60 11.64 -7.63
N LEU A 122 26.45 11.29 -7.03
CA LEU A 122 26.22 11.51 -5.61
C LEU A 122 26.96 10.51 -4.73
N ALA A 123 27.10 9.26 -5.18
CA ALA A 123 27.87 8.26 -4.46
C ALA A 123 29.34 8.67 -4.33
N GLN A 124 29.94 9.24 -5.39
CA GLN A 124 31.28 9.79 -5.32
C GLN A 124 31.36 11.02 -4.40
N ARG A 125 30.37 11.91 -4.48
CA ARG A 125 30.33 13.13 -3.68
C ARG A 125 30.23 12.85 -2.18
N PHE A 126 29.45 11.88 -1.77
CA PHE A 126 29.19 11.52 -0.38
C PHE A 126 29.90 10.25 0.09
N ASN A 127 30.77 9.70 -0.76
CA ASN A 127 31.54 8.47 -0.50
C ASN A 127 30.66 7.31 -0.05
N LEU A 128 29.54 7.08 -0.80
CA LEU A 128 28.62 5.97 -0.52
C LEU A 128 29.30 4.64 -0.94
N THR A 129 29.36 3.70 -0.02
CA THR A 129 30.01 2.41 -0.22
C THR A 129 29.05 1.23 -0.24
N GLU A 130 27.84 1.45 0.26
CA GLU A 130 26.83 0.40 0.41
C GLU A 130 25.53 0.77 -0.30
N PRO A 131 24.74 -0.21 -0.73
CA PRO A 131 23.40 0.04 -1.25
C PRO A 131 22.42 0.42 -0.11
N ASN A 132 21.28 0.96 -0.48
CA ASN A 132 20.19 1.28 0.44
C ASN A 132 20.57 2.25 1.56
N GLN A 133 21.13 3.39 1.17
CA GLN A 133 21.54 4.44 2.11
C GLN A 133 20.71 5.71 1.93
N LEU A 134 20.62 6.48 3.00
CA LEU A 134 20.08 7.84 3.02
C LEU A 134 21.20 8.82 3.36
N VAL A 135 21.21 9.96 2.67
CA VAL A 135 22.13 11.06 2.98
C VAL A 135 21.32 12.24 3.45
N PHE A 136 21.55 12.67 4.68
CA PHE A 136 21.01 13.89 5.26
C PHE A 136 22.09 14.98 5.15
N HIS A 137 21.76 16.11 4.55
CA HIS A 137 22.70 17.20 4.30
C HIS A 137 22.11 18.54 4.74
N SER A 138 22.84 19.29 5.52
CA SER A 138 22.48 20.64 5.94
C SER A 138 23.73 21.54 6.01
N GLY A 139 23.71 22.61 5.25
CA GLY A 139 24.88 23.53 5.15
C GLY A 139 26.13 22.80 4.64
N ASP A 140 27.16 22.75 5.43
CA ASP A 140 28.43 22.05 5.11
C ASP A 140 28.55 20.66 5.73
N ARG A 141 27.49 20.20 6.41
CA ARG A 141 27.50 18.92 7.12
C ARG A 141 26.59 17.91 6.41
N TYR A 142 27.04 16.68 6.37
CA TYR A 142 26.21 15.58 5.92
C TYR A 142 26.40 14.34 6.80
N ARG A 143 25.39 13.48 6.82
CA ARG A 143 25.42 12.18 7.47
C ARG A 143 24.80 11.13 6.54
N VAL A 144 25.51 10.02 6.40
CA VAL A 144 25.04 8.86 5.69
C VAL A 144 24.50 7.86 6.73
N VAL A 145 23.32 7.31 6.47
CA VAL A 145 22.64 6.34 7.35
C VAL A 145 22.10 5.22 6.48
N ALA A 146 22.22 3.98 6.93
CA ALA A 146 21.62 2.84 6.25
C ALA A 146 20.10 2.84 6.41
N ALA A 147 19.37 2.36 5.41
CA ALA A 147 17.90 2.42 5.43
C ALA A 147 17.28 1.57 6.53
N ASP A 148 17.88 0.44 6.88
CA ASP A 148 17.49 -0.42 8.02
C ASP A 148 17.73 0.28 9.35
N GLU A 149 18.87 0.95 9.53
CA GLU A 149 19.18 1.73 10.73
C GLU A 149 18.15 2.85 10.97
N VAL A 150 17.73 3.55 9.90
CA VAL A 150 16.67 4.59 10.00
C VAL A 150 15.36 3.98 10.49
N MET A 151 15.02 2.77 10.03
CA MET A 151 13.79 2.09 10.44
C MET A 151 13.85 1.59 11.88
N ASP A 152 15.01 1.13 12.34
CA ASP A 152 15.21 0.69 13.73
C ASP A 152 15.03 1.87 14.69
N TYR A 153 15.61 3.03 14.40
CA TYR A 153 15.40 4.24 15.20
C TYR A 153 13.95 4.72 15.22
N ALA A 154 13.24 4.61 14.09
CA ALA A 154 11.83 5.00 14.02
C ALA A 154 10.94 4.09 14.87
N THR A 155 11.22 2.78 14.90
CA THR A 155 10.46 1.81 15.70
C THR A 155 10.78 1.88 17.19
N ASP A 156 12.02 2.13 17.57
CA ASP A 156 12.40 2.29 18.98
C ASP A 156 11.85 3.58 19.58
N GLY A 157 11.90 4.69 18.86
CA GLY A 157 11.29 5.94 19.28
C GLY A 157 9.77 5.88 19.48
N ALA A 158 9.08 5.04 18.72
CA ALA A 158 7.65 4.79 18.90
C ALA A 158 7.34 3.93 20.13
N ARG A 159 8.28 3.09 20.59
CA ARG A 159 8.11 2.23 21.80
C ARG A 159 8.39 2.99 23.09
N GLU A 160 9.24 3.98 23.10
CA GLU A 160 9.55 4.81 24.30
C GLU A 160 8.46 5.84 24.60
N GLY A 161 7.52 6.08 23.68
CA GLY A 161 6.42 7.05 23.84
C GLY A 161 5.11 6.44 24.37
N LEU A 162 5.07 5.14 24.70
CA LEU A 162 3.94 4.44 25.34
C LEU A 162 4.23 4.17 26.80
#